data_5055099f583970bd1de72125606e1b63
#
_entry.id   5055099f583970bd1de72125606e1b63
#
_cell.length_a   1.000
_cell.length_b   1.000
_cell.length_c   1.000
_cell.angle_alpha   90.00
_cell.angle_beta   90.00
_cell.angle_gamma   90.00
#
_symmetry.space_group_name_H-M   'P 1'
#
loop_
_entity.id
_entity.type
_entity.pdbx_description
1 polymer ?
#
loop_
_entity_poly.entity_id
_entity_poly.type
_entity_poly.pdbx_seq_one_letter_code
_entity_poly.pdbx_strand_id
1 'polypeptide(L)'
;MKALCLFILFIIAFDACADSSATSNDNAPLLAGYPGFELHGDMTLIDQWHGGFNHRFPDGANSLSSSYENSYSSVEGLVGSYDFGQGTQFVSRLEMIRGIPLSGAGGLAALTNNDVQRVMYNRFQAYVALAYFSHTINFGEIDTTPPPPDDPNLDKRLENTAKRVNFIFGKVDVLSMFDPNTYAHKGDNQFLNWCFMTSCAYDYAADARGYTYGLGSQLDWGNYSVRAGYFAMPILPNQLAIDGSIGHHFGANFEVEKRWQSGALRFLAYQGRMDLTNYASYLNQTGVMVQQLPKYNAKRGGAGLNFEQSITRNIGFFARAFRDSGTYESMAFTEADASYSAGLSFDGSAWSREGDNIGVGYIQNQINSLRQQFLAAGNYDLFIGDGNLLYAPEEVLETYYRYRIKKGVELTADCQYIQNPAYNQFRGPVNVYALRLHLEF
;
A
#
# COMPACT_ATOMS: atom_id res chain seq x y z
N MET A 1 26.87 -1.83 -6.79
CA MET A 1 27.57 -2.13 -8.05
C MET A 1 27.13 -3.43 -8.72
N LYS A 2 27.01 -4.58 -8.03
CA LYS A 2 26.53 -5.83 -8.68
C LYS A 2 25.05 -5.77 -9.11
N ALA A 3 24.19 -5.11 -8.38
CA ALA A 3 22.78 -4.88 -8.75
C ALA A 3 22.66 -3.96 -9.97
N LEU A 4 23.46 -2.92 -10.05
CA LEU A 4 23.48 -1.98 -11.18
C LEU A 4 23.93 -2.65 -12.49
N CYS A 5 24.88 -3.61 -12.45
CA CYS A 5 25.32 -4.38 -13.62
C CYS A 5 24.24 -5.38 -14.11
N LEU A 6 23.48 -6.01 -13.21
CA LEU A 6 22.32 -6.82 -13.59
C LEU A 6 21.22 -5.93 -14.21
N PHE A 7 21.05 -4.72 -13.70
CA PHE A 7 20.14 -3.70 -14.17
C PHE A 7 20.37 -3.32 -15.65
N ILE A 8 21.63 -3.10 -16.04
CA ILE A 8 22.02 -2.75 -17.42
C ILE A 8 21.87 -3.93 -18.36
N LEU A 9 22.18 -5.16 -17.91
CA LEU A 9 22.03 -6.38 -18.70
C LEU A 9 20.57 -6.73 -19.00
N PHE A 10 19.63 -6.41 -18.07
CA PHE A 10 18.21 -6.65 -18.25
C PHE A 10 17.59 -5.68 -19.28
N ILE A 11 18.00 -4.40 -19.27
CA ILE A 11 17.58 -3.40 -20.27
C ILE A 11 18.02 -3.82 -21.68
N ILE A 12 19.26 -4.33 -21.83
CA ILE A 12 19.80 -4.78 -23.11
C ILE A 12 19.10 -6.06 -23.59
N ALA A 13 18.72 -6.98 -22.69
CA ALA A 13 18.00 -8.20 -23.06
C ALA A 13 16.53 -7.91 -23.49
N PHE A 14 15.92 -6.85 -22.93
CA PHE A 14 14.54 -6.46 -23.27
C PHE A 14 14.46 -5.76 -24.63
N ASP A 15 15.44 -4.95 -25.01
CA ASP A 15 15.52 -4.38 -26.37
C ASP A 15 15.70 -5.43 -27.44
N ALA A 16 16.37 -6.55 -27.14
CA ALA A 16 16.56 -7.65 -28.09
C ALA A 16 15.29 -8.49 -28.33
N CYS A 17 14.32 -8.49 -27.42
CA CYS A 17 13.01 -9.15 -27.60
C CYS A 17 11.94 -8.22 -28.21
N ALA A 18 12.12 -6.90 -28.16
CA ALA A 18 11.13 -5.93 -28.64
C ALA A 18 11.25 -5.59 -30.15
N ASP A 19 12.29 -6.10 -30.84
CA ASP A 19 12.63 -5.71 -32.22
C ASP A 19 12.06 -6.67 -33.29
N SER A 20 10.91 -7.31 -33.07
CA SER A 20 10.16 -7.99 -34.12
C SER A 20 8.90 -7.19 -34.48
N SER A 21 9.06 -6.24 -35.40
CA SER A 21 8.05 -5.68 -36.34
C SER A 21 6.57 -5.90 -35.97
N ALA A 22 6.03 -5.11 -35.03
CA ALA A 22 4.59 -4.90 -34.88
C ALA A 22 4.31 -3.41 -34.66
N THR A 23 3.63 -2.83 -35.62
CA THR A 23 3.08 -1.48 -35.55
C THR A 23 2.08 -1.36 -34.39
N SER A 24 2.47 -0.59 -33.37
CA SER A 24 1.68 0.22 -32.46
C SER A 24 0.31 -0.29 -31.99
N ASN A 25 0.32 -1.08 -30.94
CA ASN A 25 -0.64 -1.02 -29.85
C ASN A 25 0.10 -1.45 -28.58
N ASP A 26 0.81 -0.53 -27.92
CA ASP A 26 1.83 -0.82 -26.91
C ASP A 26 1.29 -1.31 -25.55
N ASN A 27 0.01 -1.67 -25.45
CA ASN A 27 -0.63 -2.38 -24.33
C ASN A 27 -1.55 -3.50 -24.85
N ALA A 28 -1.23 -4.14 -25.96
CA ALA A 28 -1.97 -5.32 -26.36
C ALA A 28 -1.70 -6.43 -25.31
N PRO A 29 -2.75 -7.14 -24.82
CA PRO A 29 -2.54 -8.25 -23.89
C PRO A 29 -1.63 -9.30 -24.50
N LEU A 30 -0.74 -9.91 -23.70
CA LEU A 30 0.25 -10.92 -24.11
C LEU A 30 -0.38 -12.09 -24.91
N LEU A 31 -1.71 -12.28 -24.83
CA LEU A 31 -2.46 -13.31 -25.52
C LEU A 31 -3.63 -12.72 -26.33
N ALA A 32 -3.39 -11.74 -27.17
CA ALA A 32 -4.39 -11.03 -27.98
C ALA A 32 -5.24 -11.91 -28.93
N GLY A 33 -5.06 -13.22 -28.97
CA GLY A 33 -5.80 -14.14 -29.83
C GLY A 33 -6.94 -14.94 -29.17
N TYR A 34 -7.14 -14.80 -27.87
CA TYR A 34 -8.14 -15.56 -27.13
C TYR A 34 -9.27 -14.64 -26.63
N PRO A 35 -10.49 -14.69 -27.24
CA PRO A 35 -11.60 -13.85 -26.83
C PRO A 35 -11.92 -14.01 -25.33
N GLY A 36 -12.04 -12.87 -24.62
CA GLY A 36 -12.37 -12.83 -23.21
C GLY A 36 -11.19 -13.05 -22.25
N PHE A 37 -9.98 -13.41 -22.75
CA PHE A 37 -8.80 -13.58 -21.92
C PHE A 37 -7.84 -12.40 -22.08
N GLU A 38 -7.40 -11.84 -20.96
CA GLU A 38 -6.36 -10.81 -20.90
C GLU A 38 -5.23 -11.29 -19.99
N LEU A 39 -3.98 -10.97 -20.34
CA LEU A 39 -2.78 -11.29 -19.56
C LEU A 39 -1.83 -10.09 -19.60
N HIS A 40 -1.40 -9.64 -18.43
CA HIS A 40 -0.47 -8.54 -18.24
C HIS A 40 0.61 -8.94 -17.24
N GLY A 41 1.81 -8.42 -17.44
CA GLY A 41 2.92 -8.61 -16.52
C GLY A 41 3.44 -7.28 -15.99
N ASP A 42 3.94 -7.31 -14.78
CA ASP A 42 4.62 -6.17 -14.16
C ASP A 42 5.84 -6.62 -13.35
N MET A 43 6.78 -5.71 -13.15
CA MET A 43 7.95 -5.92 -12.31
C MET A 43 8.36 -4.62 -11.65
N THR A 44 8.53 -4.66 -10.33
CA THR A 44 9.03 -3.53 -9.55
C THR A 44 10.30 -3.92 -8.81
N LEU A 45 11.38 -3.20 -9.06
CA LEU A 45 12.66 -3.35 -8.36
C LEU A 45 12.94 -2.07 -7.58
N ILE A 46 13.23 -2.19 -6.29
CA ILE A 46 13.56 -1.07 -5.41
C ILE A 46 14.90 -1.36 -4.73
N ASP A 47 15.83 -0.42 -4.83
CA ASP A 47 17.05 -0.35 -4.02
C ASP A 47 16.94 0.87 -3.10
N GLN A 48 17.13 0.67 -1.79
CA GLN A 48 16.89 1.68 -0.77
C GLN A 48 18.03 1.70 0.25
N TRP A 49 18.45 2.89 0.70
CA TRP A 49 19.52 3.02 1.68
C TRP A 49 19.39 4.27 2.54
N HIS A 50 20.02 4.25 3.68
CA HIS A 50 20.25 5.43 4.51
C HIS A 50 21.67 5.46 5.07
N GLY A 51 22.14 6.66 5.41
CA GLY A 51 23.38 6.88 6.15
C GLY A 51 23.21 6.68 7.65
N GLY A 52 24.31 6.77 8.39
CA GLY A 52 24.24 6.83 9.84
C GLY A 52 23.50 8.09 10.32
N PHE A 53 22.79 7.99 11.44
CA PHE A 53 22.04 9.08 12.05
C PHE A 53 22.21 9.13 13.58
N ASN A 54 21.83 10.25 14.18
CA ASN A 54 21.95 10.45 15.63
C ASN A 54 21.04 9.51 16.42
N HIS A 55 21.58 8.97 17.51
CA HIS A 55 20.84 8.14 18.47
C HIS A 55 21.44 8.33 19.87
N ARG A 56 20.61 8.34 20.89
CA ARG A 56 21.04 8.49 22.27
C ARG A 56 21.34 7.17 22.96
N PHE A 57 20.63 6.11 22.57
CA PHE A 57 20.76 4.76 23.10
C PHE A 57 21.12 3.78 22.00
N PRO A 58 21.79 2.66 22.31
CA PRO A 58 22.04 1.59 21.34
C PRO A 58 20.77 1.13 20.65
N ASP A 59 20.90 0.57 19.45
CA ASP A 59 19.79 0.00 18.74
C ASP A 59 19.18 -1.18 19.52
N GLY A 60 17.87 -1.14 19.73
CA GLY A 60 17.06 -2.20 20.34
C GLY A 60 16.52 -3.18 19.31
N ALA A 61 15.65 -4.11 19.75
CA ALA A 61 15.16 -5.20 18.92
C ALA A 61 14.35 -4.72 17.69
N ASN A 62 13.55 -3.65 17.85
CA ASN A 62 12.75 -3.04 16.79
C ASN A 62 13.23 -1.61 16.52
N SER A 63 14.54 -1.39 16.39
CA SER A 63 15.12 -0.12 15.99
C SER A 63 15.48 -0.13 14.51
N LEU A 64 15.29 1.01 13.83
CA LEU A 64 16.01 1.26 12.59
C LEU A 64 17.50 1.32 12.90
N SER A 65 18.36 0.63 12.17
CA SER A 65 19.79 0.66 12.38
C SER A 65 20.32 2.10 12.37
N SER A 66 21.06 2.49 13.39
CA SER A 66 21.65 3.84 13.45
C SER A 66 22.90 3.99 12.55
N SER A 67 23.39 2.91 11.97
CA SER A 67 24.50 2.86 11.01
C SER A 67 23.99 2.88 9.57
N TYR A 68 24.92 3.00 8.61
CA TYR A 68 24.57 2.81 7.18
C TYR A 68 23.92 1.46 6.95
N GLU A 69 22.81 1.46 6.23
CA GLU A 69 22.10 0.26 5.82
C GLU A 69 21.64 0.37 4.36
N ASN A 70 21.60 -0.79 3.67
CA ASN A 70 21.07 -0.94 2.33
C ASN A 70 20.06 -2.08 2.31
N SER A 71 18.98 -1.90 1.57
CA SER A 71 17.84 -2.79 1.45
C SER A 71 17.43 -2.88 -0.01
N TYR A 72 16.74 -3.94 -0.37
CA TYR A 72 16.15 -4.06 -1.70
C TYR A 72 14.85 -4.87 -1.65
N SER A 73 13.98 -4.62 -2.63
CA SER A 73 12.82 -5.46 -2.92
C SER A 73 12.68 -5.71 -4.42
N SER A 74 12.08 -6.83 -4.76
CA SER A 74 11.74 -7.25 -6.11
C SER A 74 10.37 -7.91 -6.06
N VAL A 75 9.43 -7.39 -6.81
CA VAL A 75 8.06 -7.91 -6.95
C VAL A 75 7.77 -8.05 -8.43
N GLU A 76 7.53 -9.29 -8.89
CA GLU A 76 7.12 -9.64 -10.23
C GLU A 76 5.69 -10.14 -10.20
N GLY A 77 4.82 -9.58 -11.04
CA GLY A 77 3.41 -9.92 -11.14
C GLY A 77 3.02 -10.43 -12.52
N LEU A 78 2.10 -11.39 -12.54
CA LEU A 78 1.42 -11.83 -13.74
C LEU A 78 -0.09 -11.85 -13.45
N VAL A 79 -0.84 -10.96 -14.08
CA VAL A 79 -2.29 -10.83 -13.93
C VAL A 79 -2.99 -11.41 -15.13
N GLY A 80 -3.82 -12.42 -14.89
CA GLY A 80 -4.72 -12.98 -15.90
C GLY A 80 -6.17 -12.68 -15.55
N SER A 81 -6.99 -12.33 -16.53
CA SER A 81 -8.42 -12.23 -16.37
C SER A 81 -9.18 -12.93 -17.48
N TYR A 82 -10.36 -13.46 -17.17
CA TYR A 82 -11.26 -14.07 -18.10
C TYR A 82 -12.67 -13.51 -17.96
N ASP A 83 -13.20 -12.94 -19.05
CA ASP A 83 -14.56 -12.41 -19.14
C ASP A 83 -15.54 -13.49 -19.62
N PHE A 84 -16.44 -13.91 -18.75
CA PHE A 84 -17.51 -14.87 -19.06
C PHE A 84 -18.70 -14.22 -19.79
N GLY A 85 -18.67 -12.91 -20.00
CA GLY A 85 -19.80 -12.14 -20.48
C GLY A 85 -20.81 -11.82 -19.38
N GLN A 86 -21.84 -11.05 -19.73
CA GLN A 86 -22.92 -10.63 -18.81
C GLN A 86 -22.41 -9.96 -17.50
N GLY A 87 -21.27 -9.29 -17.56
CA GLY A 87 -20.68 -8.58 -16.41
C GLY A 87 -19.90 -9.46 -15.42
N THR A 88 -19.69 -10.75 -15.73
CA THR A 88 -18.94 -11.68 -14.87
C THR A 88 -17.51 -11.85 -15.35
N GLN A 89 -16.54 -11.71 -14.47
CA GLN A 89 -15.11 -11.90 -14.74
C GLN A 89 -14.46 -12.68 -13.60
N PHE A 90 -13.46 -13.47 -13.94
CA PHE A 90 -12.49 -14.03 -13.01
C PHE A 90 -11.16 -13.32 -13.19
N VAL A 91 -10.52 -12.95 -12.08
CA VAL A 91 -9.19 -12.33 -12.06
C VAL A 91 -8.28 -13.16 -11.17
N SER A 92 -7.05 -13.40 -11.64
CA SER A 92 -6.00 -14.04 -10.85
C SER A 92 -4.68 -13.32 -11.07
N ARG A 93 -3.91 -13.13 -9.96
CA ARG A 93 -2.56 -12.60 -9.96
C ARG A 93 -1.62 -13.59 -9.32
N LEU A 94 -0.60 -13.99 -10.04
CA LEU A 94 0.57 -14.68 -9.51
C LEU A 94 1.63 -13.66 -9.19
N GLU A 95 2.24 -13.75 -8.01
CA GLU A 95 3.37 -12.91 -7.62
C GLU A 95 4.58 -13.77 -7.28
N MET A 96 5.74 -13.27 -7.67
CA MET A 96 7.03 -13.78 -7.27
C MET A 96 7.80 -12.62 -6.60
N ILE A 97 8.17 -12.81 -5.32
CA ILE A 97 8.73 -11.75 -4.50
C ILE A 97 10.04 -12.17 -3.85
N ARG A 98 10.92 -11.21 -3.61
CA ARG A 98 12.09 -11.32 -2.73
C ARG A 98 12.53 -9.96 -2.23
N GLY A 99 13.25 -9.92 -1.13
CA GLY A 99 13.87 -8.69 -0.62
C GLY A 99 14.23 -8.78 0.84
N ILE A 100 15.02 -7.83 1.27
CA ILE A 100 15.40 -7.63 2.67
C ILE A 100 15.05 -6.18 3.01
N PRO A 101 14.07 -5.91 3.88
CA PRO A 101 13.71 -4.56 4.29
C PRO A 101 14.79 -3.96 5.17
N LEU A 102 14.85 -2.62 5.26
CA LEU A 102 15.66 -1.91 6.23
C LEU A 102 15.33 -2.43 7.64
N SER A 103 16.35 -2.81 8.39
CA SER A 103 16.27 -3.31 9.77
C SER A 103 15.22 -4.39 10.01
N GLY A 104 14.95 -5.23 9.00
CA GLY A 104 13.92 -6.26 9.08
C GLY A 104 12.49 -5.69 9.19
N ALA A 105 12.22 -4.51 8.64
CA ALA A 105 11.02 -3.70 8.76
C ALA A 105 10.81 -3.06 10.16
N GLY A 106 11.79 -3.14 11.07
CA GLY A 106 11.72 -2.54 12.40
C GLY A 106 12.13 -1.06 12.43
N GLY A 107 11.63 -0.35 13.44
CA GLY A 107 12.08 0.98 13.82
C GLY A 107 11.46 2.15 13.06
N LEU A 108 10.38 1.92 12.32
CA LEU A 108 9.58 2.94 11.64
C LEU A 108 8.10 2.61 11.75
N ALA A 109 7.28 3.61 11.99
CA ALA A 109 5.83 3.48 11.87
C ALA A 109 5.40 3.62 10.39
N ALA A 110 5.96 4.59 9.70
CA ALA A 110 5.76 4.81 8.28
C ALA A 110 6.83 4.06 7.48
N LEU A 111 6.56 2.82 7.11
CA LEU A 111 7.48 1.99 6.34
C LEU A 111 7.86 2.65 5.02
N THR A 112 9.14 2.81 4.79
CA THR A 112 9.72 3.59 3.67
C THR A 112 9.59 2.93 2.31
N ASN A 113 9.19 1.66 2.26
CA ASN A 113 8.93 0.90 1.05
C ASN A 113 7.67 0.06 1.27
N ASN A 114 6.67 0.26 0.44
CA ASN A 114 5.37 -0.42 0.54
C ASN A 114 5.40 -1.93 0.23
N ASP A 115 6.51 -2.45 -0.29
CA ASP A 115 6.71 -3.88 -0.53
C ASP A 115 7.36 -4.61 0.64
N VAL A 116 7.83 -3.91 1.69
CA VAL A 116 8.70 -4.49 2.74
C VAL A 116 8.06 -5.64 3.52
N GLN A 117 6.75 -5.60 3.78
CA GLN A 117 6.08 -6.64 4.56
C GLN A 117 6.04 -7.97 3.80
N ARG A 118 5.86 -7.94 2.49
CA ARG A 118 5.73 -9.14 1.66
C ARG A 118 7.07 -9.72 1.21
N VAL A 119 8.18 -8.94 1.25
CA VAL A 119 9.48 -9.34 0.70
C VAL A 119 10.52 -9.73 1.76
N MET A 120 10.13 -10.12 2.95
CA MET A 120 11.06 -10.44 4.07
C MET A 120 11.94 -11.69 3.84
N TYR A 121 12.20 -12.07 2.60
CA TYR A 121 12.99 -13.26 2.22
C TYR A 121 14.01 -12.93 1.14
N ASN A 122 15.25 -13.36 1.35
CA ASN A 122 16.33 -13.23 0.35
C ASN A 122 16.23 -14.25 -0.80
N ARG A 123 15.14 -15.00 -0.89
CA ARG A 123 14.88 -15.98 -1.96
C ARG A 123 13.52 -15.71 -2.55
N PHE A 124 13.37 -15.97 -3.83
CA PHE A 124 12.07 -15.84 -4.48
C PHE A 124 11.02 -16.71 -3.80
N GLN A 125 9.88 -16.09 -3.53
CA GLN A 125 8.66 -16.72 -3.01
C GLN A 125 7.55 -16.49 -4.02
N ALA A 126 7.04 -17.56 -4.62
CA ALA A 126 5.92 -17.50 -5.55
C ALA A 126 4.62 -17.83 -4.81
N TYR A 127 3.55 -17.09 -5.10
CA TYR A 127 2.22 -17.33 -4.54
C TYR A 127 1.12 -16.71 -5.39
N VAL A 128 -0.12 -17.19 -5.17
CA VAL A 128 -1.32 -16.56 -5.73
C VAL A 128 -1.70 -15.38 -4.86
N ALA A 129 -1.55 -14.17 -5.38
CA ALA A 129 -1.89 -12.92 -4.70
C ALA A 129 -3.40 -12.66 -4.76
N LEU A 130 -3.98 -12.71 -5.96
CA LEU A 130 -5.40 -12.53 -6.20
C LEU A 130 -6.00 -13.77 -6.87
N ALA A 131 -7.24 -14.10 -6.50
CA ALA A 131 -8.06 -15.09 -7.19
C ALA A 131 -9.53 -14.83 -6.82
N TYR A 132 -10.23 -14.04 -7.61
CA TYR A 132 -11.59 -13.62 -7.29
C TYR A 132 -12.50 -13.56 -8.51
N PHE A 133 -13.80 -13.70 -8.26
CA PHE A 133 -14.85 -13.37 -9.21
C PHE A 133 -15.35 -11.95 -8.97
N SER A 134 -15.59 -11.24 -10.05
CA SER A 134 -16.27 -9.94 -10.08
C SER A 134 -17.54 -10.06 -10.91
N HIS A 135 -18.64 -9.50 -10.44
CA HIS A 135 -19.90 -9.46 -11.18
C HIS A 135 -20.50 -8.06 -11.12
N THR A 136 -20.69 -7.44 -12.28
CA THR A 136 -21.22 -6.09 -12.43
C THR A 136 -22.61 -6.12 -13.04
N ILE A 137 -23.57 -5.49 -12.38
CA ILE A 137 -24.94 -5.28 -12.87
C ILE A 137 -25.09 -3.79 -13.17
N ASN A 138 -25.29 -3.46 -14.44
CA ASN A 138 -25.56 -2.09 -14.90
C ASN A 138 -27.07 -1.85 -14.96
N PHE A 139 -27.54 -0.75 -14.39
CA PHE A 139 -28.95 -0.35 -14.42
C PHE A 139 -29.14 1.15 -14.81
N GLY A 140 -28.09 1.77 -15.33
CA GLY A 140 -28.08 3.10 -15.92
C GLY A 140 -27.74 3.06 -17.41
N GLU A 141 -27.80 4.22 -18.06
CA GLU A 141 -27.27 4.39 -19.41
C GLU A 141 -25.75 4.18 -19.40
N ILE A 142 -25.26 3.47 -20.41
CA ILE A 142 -23.81 3.25 -20.57
C ILE A 142 -23.20 4.59 -20.99
N ASP A 143 -22.29 5.13 -20.20
CA ASP A 143 -21.44 6.25 -20.60
C ASP A 143 -20.42 5.74 -21.61
N THR A 144 -20.49 6.24 -22.82
CA THR A 144 -19.57 5.88 -23.92
C THR A 144 -18.32 6.74 -23.95
N THR A 145 -18.13 7.65 -22.96
CA THR A 145 -16.87 8.40 -22.84
C THR A 145 -15.73 7.43 -22.50
N PRO A 146 -14.64 7.45 -23.29
CA PRO A 146 -13.50 6.59 -22.94
C PRO A 146 -12.92 7.00 -21.58
N PRO A 147 -12.55 6.02 -20.75
CA PRO A 147 -11.90 6.29 -19.47
C PRO A 147 -10.58 7.04 -19.65
N PRO A 148 -10.08 7.73 -18.62
CA PRO A 148 -8.74 8.27 -18.64
C PRO A 148 -7.72 7.18 -18.95
N PRO A 149 -6.70 7.43 -19.78
CA PRO A 149 -5.87 6.37 -20.36
C PRO A 149 -4.95 5.61 -19.40
N ASP A 150 -4.90 5.90 -18.11
CA ASP A 150 -3.74 5.60 -17.29
C ASP A 150 -3.95 4.75 -16.02
N ASP A 151 -5.01 3.95 -15.90
CA ASP A 151 -5.12 2.99 -14.81
C ASP A 151 -5.27 1.54 -15.29
N PRO A 152 -4.16 0.75 -15.37
CA PRO A 152 -4.23 -0.65 -15.77
C PRO A 152 -4.90 -1.54 -14.71
N ASN A 153 -5.02 -1.08 -13.46
CA ASN A 153 -5.63 -1.84 -12.36
C ASN A 153 -7.10 -1.51 -12.12
N LEU A 154 -7.61 -0.43 -12.70
CA LEU A 154 -9.04 -0.16 -12.67
C LEU A 154 -9.75 -1.10 -13.65
N ASP A 155 -10.71 -1.84 -13.16
CA ASP A 155 -11.62 -2.59 -14.05
C ASP A 155 -12.30 -1.59 -15.00
N LYS A 156 -11.79 -1.49 -16.22
CA LYS A 156 -12.24 -0.53 -17.26
C LYS A 156 -13.75 -0.56 -17.49
N ARG A 157 -14.42 -1.66 -17.09
CA ARG A 157 -15.88 -1.79 -17.14
C ARG A 157 -16.59 -1.02 -16.04
N LEU A 158 -15.87 -0.64 -14.96
CA LEU A 158 -16.44 0.12 -13.86
C LEU A 158 -16.60 1.62 -14.16
N GLU A 159 -15.94 2.14 -15.19
CA GLU A 159 -15.92 3.58 -15.48
C GLU A 159 -17.08 4.07 -16.36
N ASN A 160 -17.76 3.17 -17.06
CA ASN A 160 -18.64 3.54 -18.17
C ASN A 160 -20.16 3.57 -17.84
N THR A 161 -20.55 3.44 -16.58
CA THR A 161 -21.97 3.47 -16.23
C THR A 161 -22.22 4.29 -14.97
N ALA A 162 -23.05 5.32 -15.09
CA ALA A 162 -23.40 6.20 -13.97
C ALA A 162 -24.18 5.50 -12.84
N LYS A 163 -24.76 4.32 -13.09
CA LYS A 163 -25.54 3.52 -12.12
C LYS A 163 -25.24 2.05 -12.30
N ARG A 164 -24.53 1.47 -11.34
CA ARG A 164 -24.17 0.05 -11.34
C ARG A 164 -23.95 -0.47 -9.94
N VAL A 165 -24.01 -1.78 -9.77
CA VAL A 165 -23.48 -2.47 -8.60
C VAL A 165 -22.46 -3.51 -9.04
N ASN A 166 -21.33 -3.54 -8.36
CA ASN A 166 -20.30 -4.56 -8.52
C ASN A 166 -20.18 -5.39 -7.25
N PHE A 167 -20.05 -6.69 -7.40
CA PHE A 167 -19.77 -7.64 -6.32
C PHE A 167 -18.44 -8.33 -6.60
N ILE A 168 -17.63 -8.48 -5.57
CA ILE A 168 -16.33 -9.18 -5.63
C ILE A 168 -16.35 -10.27 -4.56
N PHE A 169 -15.88 -11.48 -4.93
CA PHE A 169 -15.78 -12.61 -4.02
C PHE A 169 -14.54 -13.45 -4.34
N GLY A 170 -13.70 -13.73 -3.33
CA GLY A 170 -12.53 -14.56 -3.46
C GLY A 170 -11.34 -14.06 -2.64
N LYS A 171 -10.11 -14.31 -3.15
CA LYS A 171 -8.88 -13.77 -2.59
C LYS A 171 -8.62 -12.40 -3.20
N VAL A 172 -8.60 -11.37 -2.38
CA VAL A 172 -8.61 -9.96 -2.77
C VAL A 172 -7.55 -9.16 -2.04
N ASP A 173 -7.23 -7.99 -2.60
CA ASP A 173 -6.60 -6.87 -1.92
C ASP A 173 -7.69 -5.90 -1.46
N VAL A 174 -7.72 -5.61 -0.16
CA VAL A 174 -8.72 -4.69 0.40
C VAL A 174 -8.50 -3.26 -0.09
N LEU A 175 -7.25 -2.85 -0.31
CA LEU A 175 -6.94 -1.49 -0.76
C LEU A 175 -7.34 -1.24 -2.21
N SER A 176 -7.48 -2.27 -3.04
CA SER A 176 -8.03 -2.11 -4.39
C SER A 176 -9.49 -1.64 -4.41
N MET A 177 -10.19 -1.78 -3.28
CA MET A 177 -11.58 -1.36 -3.12
C MET A 177 -11.76 -0.11 -2.25
N PHE A 178 -10.91 0.08 -1.23
CA PHE A 178 -11.08 1.09 -0.19
C PHE A 178 -9.90 2.06 -0.15
N ASP A 179 -10.17 3.31 0.24
CA ASP A 179 -9.22 4.42 0.34
C ASP A 179 -8.49 4.77 -0.98
N PRO A 180 -9.12 4.65 -2.17
CA PRO A 180 -8.47 5.02 -3.41
C PRO A 180 -8.14 6.51 -3.44
N ASN A 181 -7.03 6.89 -4.10
CA ASN A 181 -6.64 8.27 -4.31
C ASN A 181 -5.80 8.38 -5.59
N THR A 182 -6.15 9.32 -6.47
CA THR A 182 -5.50 9.50 -7.77
C THR A 182 -4.02 9.87 -7.64
N TYR A 183 -3.62 10.58 -6.59
CA TYR A 183 -2.28 11.15 -6.45
C TYR A 183 -1.38 10.41 -5.47
N ALA A 184 -1.97 9.59 -4.60
CA ALA A 184 -1.25 8.85 -3.56
C ALA A 184 -1.98 7.56 -3.19
N HIS A 185 -1.71 6.48 -3.94
CA HIS A 185 -2.29 5.15 -3.72
C HIS A 185 -1.45 4.04 -4.37
N LYS A 186 -0.72 4.33 -5.45
CA LYS A 186 0.01 3.35 -6.23
C LYS A 186 1.48 3.30 -5.78
N GLY A 187 1.84 2.24 -5.07
CA GLY A 187 3.20 2.07 -4.56
C GLY A 187 4.25 1.73 -5.62
N ASP A 188 3.83 1.30 -6.79
CA ASP A 188 4.69 0.95 -7.92
C ASP A 188 5.20 2.17 -8.70
N ASN A 189 4.44 3.26 -8.74
CA ASN A 189 4.79 4.42 -9.56
C ASN A 189 4.53 5.80 -8.93
N GLN A 190 4.02 5.87 -7.70
CA GLN A 190 3.84 7.10 -6.91
C GLN A 190 4.77 7.08 -5.68
N PHE A 191 4.32 7.54 -4.52
CA PHE A 191 5.06 7.53 -3.27
C PHE A 191 5.45 6.10 -2.85
N LEU A 192 6.66 5.93 -2.30
CA LEU A 192 7.15 4.66 -1.79
C LEU A 192 6.70 4.38 -0.37
N ASN A 193 6.54 5.43 0.43
CA ASN A 193 6.14 5.27 1.83
C ASN A 193 4.73 4.70 1.92
N TRP A 194 4.59 3.65 2.74
CA TRP A 194 3.33 2.96 2.98
C TRP A 194 2.17 3.89 3.35
N CYS A 195 2.44 4.91 4.18
CA CYS A 195 1.43 5.83 4.69
C CYS A 195 0.92 6.85 3.65
N PHE A 196 1.45 6.84 2.43
CA PHE A 196 0.87 7.52 1.28
C PHE A 196 0.03 6.59 0.40
N MET A 197 0.33 5.28 0.37
CA MET A 197 -0.47 4.33 -0.38
C MET A 197 -1.88 4.19 0.23
N THR A 198 -1.96 4.22 1.56
CA THR A 198 -3.21 4.33 2.33
C THR A 198 -2.94 5.10 3.62
N SER A 199 -3.97 5.37 4.42
CA SER A 199 -3.73 5.93 5.76
C SER A 199 -3.02 4.92 6.66
N CYS A 200 -1.93 5.35 7.32
CA CYS A 200 -1.19 4.52 8.28
C CYS A 200 -2.02 4.06 9.48
N ALA A 201 -3.13 4.72 9.81
CA ALA A 201 -4.04 4.33 10.89
C ALA A 201 -5.25 3.51 10.38
N TYR A 202 -5.26 3.08 9.13
CA TYR A 202 -6.25 2.16 8.57
C TYR A 202 -5.73 0.72 8.68
N ASP A 203 -6.10 0.05 9.77
CA ASP A 203 -5.67 -1.31 10.11
C ASP A 203 -6.66 -2.35 9.50
N TYR A 204 -6.60 -2.51 8.19
CA TYR A 204 -7.52 -3.34 7.42
C TYR A 204 -7.17 -4.84 7.47
N ALA A 205 -8.15 -5.69 7.12
CA ALA A 205 -7.97 -7.14 7.09
C ALA A 205 -7.01 -7.57 5.97
N ALA A 206 -5.87 -8.15 6.34
CA ALA A 206 -4.89 -8.70 5.40
C ALA A 206 -3.97 -9.71 6.09
N ASP A 207 -3.46 -10.67 5.31
CA ASP A 207 -2.28 -11.45 5.70
C ASP A 207 -1.00 -10.57 5.61
N ALA A 208 0.14 -11.10 6.03
CA ALA A 208 1.43 -10.40 6.00
C ALA A 208 1.88 -9.98 4.58
N ARG A 209 1.20 -10.40 3.52
CA ARG A 209 1.46 -10.00 2.14
C ARG A 209 0.47 -8.96 1.60
N GLY A 210 -0.54 -8.58 2.40
CA GLY A 210 -1.54 -7.59 2.02
C GLY A 210 -2.84 -8.17 1.42
N TYR A 211 -3.01 -9.50 1.42
CA TYR A 211 -4.15 -10.17 0.80
C TYR A 211 -5.02 -10.90 1.81
N THR A 212 -6.31 -11.05 1.48
CA THR A 212 -7.23 -11.83 2.31
C THR A 212 -8.34 -12.46 1.46
N TYR A 213 -9.21 -13.25 2.09
CA TYR A 213 -10.42 -13.78 1.47
C TYR A 213 -11.63 -13.00 1.96
N GLY A 214 -12.57 -12.72 1.06
CA GLY A 214 -13.77 -12.03 1.46
C GLY A 214 -14.72 -11.75 0.32
N LEU A 215 -15.68 -10.91 0.66
CA LEU A 215 -16.65 -10.37 -0.27
C LEU A 215 -16.70 -8.85 -0.14
N GLY A 216 -16.89 -8.18 -1.25
CA GLY A 216 -17.05 -6.75 -1.33
C GLY A 216 -18.17 -6.39 -2.30
N SER A 217 -18.71 -5.20 -2.12
CA SER A 217 -19.68 -4.61 -3.04
C SER A 217 -19.42 -3.12 -3.20
N GLN A 218 -19.64 -2.62 -4.40
CA GLN A 218 -19.64 -1.20 -4.72
C GLN A 218 -20.90 -0.84 -5.48
N LEU A 219 -21.62 0.14 -4.97
CA LEU A 219 -22.76 0.77 -5.64
C LEU A 219 -22.33 2.14 -6.14
N ASP A 220 -22.37 2.34 -7.45
CA ASP A 220 -22.18 3.64 -8.09
C ASP A 220 -23.52 4.24 -8.47
N TRP A 221 -23.75 5.50 -8.10
CA TRP A 221 -24.95 6.26 -8.40
C TRP A 221 -24.62 7.71 -8.73
N GLY A 222 -24.39 7.97 -10.00
CA GLY A 222 -23.95 9.28 -10.46
C GLY A 222 -22.61 9.68 -9.81
N ASN A 223 -22.63 10.77 -9.06
CA ASN A 223 -21.45 11.30 -8.40
C ASN A 223 -21.14 10.65 -7.03
N TYR A 224 -21.86 9.62 -6.65
CA TYR A 224 -21.66 8.92 -5.38
C TYR A 224 -21.25 7.47 -5.61
N SER A 225 -20.37 6.97 -4.74
CA SER A 225 -20.12 5.53 -4.60
C SER A 225 -20.25 5.14 -3.14
N VAL A 226 -20.84 3.98 -2.91
CA VAL A 226 -20.89 3.35 -1.58
C VAL A 226 -20.24 1.99 -1.68
N ARG A 227 -19.26 1.74 -0.83
CA ARG A 227 -18.52 0.47 -0.77
C ARG A 227 -18.73 -0.19 0.57
N ALA A 228 -18.91 -1.50 0.57
CA ALA A 228 -18.96 -2.32 1.78
C ALA A 228 -18.20 -3.61 1.53
N GLY A 229 -17.48 -4.09 2.56
CA GLY A 229 -16.72 -5.33 2.47
C GLY A 229 -16.66 -6.07 3.78
N TYR A 230 -16.56 -7.40 3.69
CA TYR A 230 -16.41 -8.31 4.81
C TYR A 230 -15.33 -9.34 4.49
N PHE A 231 -14.28 -9.39 5.32
CA PHE A 231 -13.03 -10.06 5.03
C PHE A 231 -12.57 -10.93 6.19
N ALA A 232 -11.91 -12.04 5.87
CA ALA A 232 -11.27 -12.90 6.85
C ALA A 232 -10.02 -12.20 7.43
N MET A 233 -9.74 -12.46 8.71
CA MET A 233 -8.54 -11.97 9.40
C MET A 233 -7.45 -13.04 9.42
N PRO A 234 -6.17 -12.69 9.57
CA PRO A 234 -5.13 -13.66 9.87
C PRO A 234 -5.38 -14.30 11.27
N ILE A 235 -4.85 -15.50 11.50
CA ILE A 235 -4.96 -16.20 12.80
C ILE A 235 -4.28 -15.38 13.92
N LEU A 236 -3.14 -14.81 13.63
CA LEU A 236 -2.41 -13.89 14.49
C LEU A 236 -2.05 -12.61 13.72
N PRO A 237 -1.88 -11.48 14.41
CA PRO A 237 -1.49 -10.23 13.79
C PRO A 237 -0.30 -10.38 12.83
N ASN A 238 -0.43 -9.83 11.64
CA ASN A 238 0.59 -9.79 10.60
C ASN A 238 1.22 -11.15 10.23
N GLN A 239 0.40 -12.21 10.13
CA GLN A 239 0.83 -13.54 9.70
C GLN A 239 0.16 -13.97 8.39
N LEU A 240 0.74 -15.00 7.74
CA LEU A 240 0.25 -15.50 6.43
C LEU A 240 -1.01 -16.37 6.55
N ALA A 241 -1.20 -17.05 7.67
CA ALA A 241 -2.32 -17.98 7.86
C ALA A 241 -3.61 -17.21 8.14
N ILE A 242 -4.58 -17.36 7.26
CA ILE A 242 -5.91 -16.74 7.38
C ILE A 242 -6.82 -17.65 8.22
N ASP A 243 -7.60 -17.04 9.12
CA ASP A 243 -8.59 -17.72 9.93
C ASP A 243 -9.87 -17.99 9.11
N GLY A 244 -10.28 -19.24 9.04
CA GLY A 244 -11.53 -19.64 8.41
C GLY A 244 -12.79 -19.34 9.25
N SER A 245 -12.63 -18.88 10.49
CA SER A 245 -13.72 -18.63 11.45
C SER A 245 -14.33 -17.24 11.25
N ILE A 246 -14.74 -16.90 10.03
CA ILE A 246 -15.20 -15.57 9.63
C ILE A 246 -16.40 -15.01 10.42
N GLY A 247 -17.10 -15.82 11.18
CA GLY A 247 -18.15 -15.39 12.12
C GLY A 247 -17.58 -14.86 13.44
N HIS A 248 -16.34 -15.21 13.79
CA HIS A 248 -15.65 -14.80 15.01
C HIS A 248 -14.54 -13.79 14.75
N HIS A 249 -13.71 -14.03 13.72
CA HIS A 249 -12.62 -13.14 13.32
C HIS A 249 -12.90 -12.60 11.92
N PHE A 250 -13.04 -11.29 11.81
CA PHE A 250 -13.40 -10.62 10.56
C PHE A 250 -12.92 -9.17 10.54
N GLY A 251 -12.78 -8.63 9.33
CA GLY A 251 -12.70 -7.20 9.06
C GLY A 251 -13.90 -6.75 8.25
N ALA A 252 -14.60 -5.72 8.71
CA ALA A 252 -15.70 -5.09 8.01
C ALA A 252 -15.33 -3.65 7.67
N ASN A 253 -15.53 -3.25 6.41
CA ASN A 253 -15.23 -1.92 5.91
C ASN A 253 -16.47 -1.30 5.28
N PHE A 254 -16.61 0.02 5.41
CA PHE A 254 -17.65 0.81 4.80
C PHE A 254 -17.08 2.14 4.34
N GLU A 255 -17.29 2.49 3.07
CA GLU A 255 -16.83 3.75 2.50
C GLU A 255 -17.94 4.43 1.70
N VAL A 256 -18.04 5.75 1.84
CA VAL A 256 -18.87 6.61 1.01
C VAL A 256 -17.98 7.62 0.32
N GLU A 257 -18.13 7.69 -0.99
CA GLU A 257 -17.40 8.65 -1.84
C GLU A 257 -18.37 9.61 -2.51
N LYS A 258 -18.01 10.87 -2.55
CA LYS A 258 -18.62 11.89 -3.41
C LYS A 258 -17.58 12.44 -4.36
N ARG A 259 -17.85 12.32 -5.67
CA ARG A 259 -17.04 12.87 -6.75
C ARG A 259 -17.61 14.15 -7.31
N TRP A 260 -16.75 14.99 -7.86
CA TRP A 260 -17.06 16.11 -8.73
C TRP A 260 -16.01 16.18 -9.84
N GLN A 261 -16.18 17.09 -10.81
CA GLN A 261 -15.36 17.13 -12.03
C GLN A 261 -13.85 17.11 -11.80
N SER A 262 -13.36 17.67 -10.68
CA SER A 262 -11.92 17.87 -10.43
C SER A 262 -11.43 17.20 -9.15
N GLY A 263 -12.25 16.37 -8.47
CA GLY A 263 -11.82 15.75 -7.22
C GLY A 263 -12.86 14.83 -6.58
N ALA A 264 -12.51 14.33 -5.40
CA ALA A 264 -13.37 13.46 -4.60
C ALA A 264 -13.13 13.65 -3.10
N LEU A 265 -14.15 13.36 -2.33
CA LEU A 265 -14.09 13.23 -0.86
C LEU A 265 -14.65 11.87 -0.48
N ARG A 266 -13.90 11.14 0.34
CA ARG A 266 -14.27 9.83 0.85
C ARG A 266 -14.32 9.85 2.38
N PHE A 267 -15.29 9.17 2.94
CA PHE A 267 -15.36 8.81 4.35
C PHE A 267 -15.29 7.30 4.45
N LEU A 268 -14.27 6.80 5.11
CA LEU A 268 -14.03 5.38 5.35
C LEU A 268 -14.16 5.08 6.84
N ALA A 269 -14.86 4.00 7.19
CA ALA A 269 -14.88 3.43 8.53
C ALA A 269 -14.65 1.92 8.45
N TYR A 270 -13.93 1.37 9.44
CA TYR A 270 -13.71 -0.06 9.53
C TYR A 270 -13.83 -0.58 10.96
N GLN A 271 -14.11 -1.87 11.09
CA GLN A 271 -14.01 -2.60 12.33
C GLN A 271 -13.45 -3.99 12.07
N GLY A 272 -12.34 -4.32 12.74
CA GLY A 272 -11.80 -5.67 12.81
C GLY A 272 -12.14 -6.35 14.13
N ARG A 273 -12.23 -7.68 14.12
CA ARG A 273 -12.38 -8.54 15.30
C ARG A 273 -11.45 -9.74 15.17
N MET A 274 -10.55 -9.91 16.12
CA MET A 274 -9.64 -11.06 16.23
C MET A 274 -9.05 -11.14 17.63
N ASP A 275 -8.17 -12.11 17.88
CA ASP A 275 -7.45 -12.21 19.14
C ASP A 275 -6.29 -11.22 19.18
N LEU A 276 -6.34 -10.26 20.11
CA LEU A 276 -5.40 -9.15 20.25
C LEU A 276 -4.96 -8.96 21.71
N THR A 277 -3.75 -8.46 21.89
CA THR A 277 -3.22 -8.02 23.18
C THR A 277 -3.74 -6.62 23.52
N ASN A 278 -4.21 -6.43 24.75
CA ASN A 278 -4.57 -5.12 25.29
C ASN A 278 -3.37 -4.48 25.99
N TYR A 279 -2.91 -3.34 25.51
CA TYR A 279 -1.75 -2.64 26.10
C TYR A 279 -1.92 -2.32 27.58
N ALA A 280 -3.12 -1.92 28.03
CA ALA A 280 -3.40 -1.56 29.42
C ALA A 280 -3.11 -2.70 30.41
N SER A 281 -3.21 -3.94 29.97
CA SER A 281 -2.96 -5.11 30.83
C SER A 281 -1.49 -5.36 31.12
N TYR A 282 -0.57 -4.72 30.38
CA TYR A 282 0.87 -5.03 30.42
C TYR A 282 1.77 -3.82 30.66
N LEU A 283 1.21 -2.68 31.13
CA LEU A 283 1.97 -1.44 31.39
C LEU A 283 3.04 -1.58 32.49
N ASN A 284 2.90 -2.56 33.37
CA ASN A 284 3.85 -2.83 34.46
C ASN A 284 4.95 -3.84 34.07
N GLN A 285 4.97 -4.31 32.83
CA GLN A 285 6.00 -5.20 32.31
C GLN A 285 7.09 -4.41 31.58
N THR A 286 8.27 -4.99 31.46
CA THR A 286 9.42 -4.39 30.80
C THR A 286 10.14 -5.44 29.96
N GLY A 287 10.56 -5.07 28.74
CA GLY A 287 11.32 -5.94 27.84
C GLY A 287 10.49 -7.04 27.18
N VAL A 288 9.16 -6.94 27.17
CA VAL A 288 8.30 -7.91 26.52
C VAL A 288 7.92 -7.48 25.12
N MET A 289 7.80 -8.46 24.22
CA MET A 289 7.30 -8.26 22.87
C MET A 289 5.79 -8.53 22.83
N VAL A 290 5.02 -7.63 22.24
CA VAL A 290 3.55 -7.72 22.17
C VAL A 290 3.09 -9.05 21.56
N GLN A 291 3.82 -9.60 20.57
CA GLN A 291 3.49 -10.88 19.92
C GLN A 291 3.55 -12.07 20.89
N GLN A 292 4.29 -11.98 21.98
CA GLN A 292 4.48 -13.04 22.98
C GLN A 292 3.44 -12.97 24.10
N LEU A 293 2.66 -11.90 24.16
CA LEU A 293 1.67 -11.68 25.20
C LEU A 293 0.35 -12.43 24.91
N PRO A 294 -0.42 -12.79 25.94
CA PRO A 294 -1.73 -13.39 25.78
C PRO A 294 -2.68 -12.52 24.96
N LYS A 295 -3.41 -13.14 24.06
CA LYS A 295 -4.36 -12.50 23.16
C LYS A 295 -5.76 -12.95 23.48
N TYR A 296 -6.71 -12.05 23.35
CA TYR A 296 -8.11 -12.31 23.63
C TYR A 296 -8.97 -11.66 22.55
N ASN A 297 -10.09 -12.30 22.26
CA ASN A 297 -11.04 -11.80 21.27
C ASN A 297 -11.40 -10.33 21.54
N ALA A 298 -11.00 -9.45 20.63
CA ALA A 298 -11.11 -8.01 20.77
C ALA A 298 -11.62 -7.38 19.47
N LYS A 299 -12.05 -6.13 19.58
CA LYS A 299 -12.44 -5.31 18.45
C LYS A 299 -11.50 -4.12 18.37
N ARG A 300 -10.98 -3.88 17.17
CA ARG A 300 -10.23 -2.67 16.82
C ARG A 300 -10.90 -2.02 15.61
N GLY A 301 -10.95 -0.70 15.57
CA GLY A 301 -11.58 -0.02 14.46
C GLY A 301 -11.34 1.47 14.47
N GLY A 302 -11.56 2.08 13.33
CA GLY A 302 -11.29 3.47 13.10
C GLY A 302 -12.12 4.05 11.95
N ALA A 303 -11.93 5.34 11.73
CA ALA A 303 -12.55 6.08 10.64
C ALA A 303 -11.68 7.25 10.19
N GLY A 304 -11.87 7.67 8.95
CA GLY A 304 -11.13 8.79 8.40
C GLY A 304 -11.73 9.37 7.14
N LEU A 305 -11.04 10.38 6.65
CA LEU A 305 -11.35 11.12 5.44
C LEU A 305 -10.19 11.04 4.47
N ASN A 306 -10.51 10.92 3.20
CA ASN A 306 -9.57 10.99 2.07
C ASN A 306 -10.11 11.97 1.05
N PHE A 307 -9.31 12.96 0.73
CA PHE A 307 -9.65 14.06 -0.17
C PHE A 307 -8.64 14.11 -1.32
N GLU A 308 -9.13 14.40 -2.52
CA GLU A 308 -8.30 14.69 -3.68
C GLU A 308 -8.91 15.80 -4.52
N GLN A 309 -8.05 16.62 -5.13
CA GLN A 309 -8.45 17.75 -5.94
C GLN A 309 -7.40 18.05 -7.01
N SER A 310 -7.81 18.11 -8.27
CA SER A 310 -7.02 18.74 -9.33
C SER A 310 -7.10 20.26 -9.16
N ILE A 311 -5.98 20.90 -8.77
CA ILE A 311 -5.88 22.34 -8.59
C ILE A 311 -5.78 23.04 -9.95
N THR A 312 -4.95 22.48 -10.82
CA THR A 312 -4.79 22.87 -12.22
C THR A 312 -4.70 21.61 -13.08
N ARG A 313 -4.65 21.78 -14.40
CA ARG A 313 -4.45 20.62 -15.32
C ARG A 313 -3.21 19.78 -14.96
N ASN A 314 -2.18 20.39 -14.37
CA ASN A 314 -0.89 19.74 -14.13
C ASN A 314 -0.55 19.62 -12.64
N ILE A 315 -1.43 20.03 -11.74
CA ILE A 315 -1.18 20.00 -10.29
C ILE A 315 -2.36 19.34 -9.58
N GLY A 316 -2.11 18.23 -8.95
CA GLY A 316 -3.03 17.54 -8.06
C GLY A 316 -2.67 17.74 -6.58
N PHE A 317 -3.68 17.77 -5.74
CA PHE A 317 -3.56 17.82 -4.28
C PHE A 317 -4.30 16.64 -3.66
N PHE A 318 -3.73 16.06 -2.62
CA PHE A 318 -4.42 15.06 -1.80
C PHE A 318 -4.23 15.36 -0.30
N ALA A 319 -5.16 14.86 0.51
CA ALA A 319 -5.03 14.87 1.97
C ALA A 319 -5.81 13.70 2.57
N ARG A 320 -5.25 13.09 3.63
CA ARG A 320 -5.91 12.08 4.47
C ARG A 320 -5.81 12.43 5.92
N ALA A 321 -6.86 12.12 6.68
CA ALA A 321 -6.89 12.19 8.13
C ALA A 321 -7.65 10.98 8.66
N PHE A 322 -7.00 10.14 9.45
CA PHE A 322 -7.56 8.89 9.94
C PHE A 322 -7.23 8.68 11.41
N ARG A 323 -8.14 8.04 12.15
CA ARG A 323 -7.93 7.71 13.56
C ARG A 323 -8.51 6.34 13.88
N ASP A 324 -7.72 5.55 14.60
CA ASP A 324 -8.03 4.24 15.15
C ASP A 324 -8.17 4.29 16.69
N SER A 325 -8.75 3.27 17.28
CA SER A 325 -8.91 3.14 18.72
C SER A 325 -7.59 2.99 19.49
N GLY A 326 -6.61 2.26 18.94
CA GLY A 326 -5.27 2.05 19.47
C GLY A 326 -5.17 1.38 20.84
N THR A 327 -6.27 0.85 21.39
CA THR A 327 -6.29 0.21 22.73
C THR A 327 -5.61 -1.16 22.70
N TYR A 328 -5.68 -1.83 21.57
CA TYR A 328 -5.13 -3.16 21.31
C TYR A 328 -4.00 -3.07 20.29
N GLU A 329 -3.15 -4.11 20.24
CA GLU A 329 -2.13 -4.24 19.20
C GLU A 329 -2.73 -4.17 17.78
N SER A 330 -1.89 -3.82 16.80
CA SER A 330 -2.31 -3.74 15.40
C SER A 330 -2.64 -5.13 14.84
N MET A 331 -3.67 -5.20 14.02
CA MET A 331 -4.14 -6.45 13.37
C MET A 331 -3.28 -6.81 12.17
N ALA A 332 -2.91 -5.81 11.36
CA ALA A 332 -2.05 -5.97 10.20
C ALA A 332 -0.67 -5.33 10.47
N PHE A 333 -0.19 -4.45 9.62
CA PHE A 333 1.15 -3.87 9.72
C PHE A 333 1.15 -2.36 10.00
N THR A 334 0.07 -1.82 10.51
CA THR A 334 -0.01 -0.41 10.85
C THR A 334 0.54 -0.15 12.25
N GLU A 335 1.46 0.78 12.36
CA GLU A 335 2.04 1.18 13.64
C GLU A 335 1.61 2.60 14.04
N ALA A 336 0.44 3.02 13.59
CA ALA A 336 -0.15 4.31 13.92
C ALA A 336 -1.59 4.17 14.40
N ASP A 337 -1.99 4.97 15.38
CA ASP A 337 -3.36 5.06 15.89
C ASP A 337 -4.05 6.36 15.41
N ALA A 338 -3.27 7.34 14.92
CA ALA A 338 -3.74 8.46 14.13
C ALA A 338 -2.70 8.79 13.05
N SER A 339 -3.17 9.15 11.86
CA SER A 339 -2.31 9.49 10.73
C SER A 339 -2.92 10.63 9.94
N TYR A 340 -2.09 11.60 9.62
CA TYR A 340 -2.43 12.76 8.79
C TYR A 340 -1.43 12.85 7.66
N SER A 341 -1.90 12.92 6.43
CA SER A 341 -1.03 13.10 5.27
C SER A 341 -1.61 14.12 4.31
N ALA A 342 -0.73 14.84 3.62
CA ALA A 342 -1.11 15.73 2.53
C ALA A 342 0.05 15.87 1.54
N GLY A 343 -0.26 16.17 0.29
CA GLY A 343 0.78 16.36 -0.71
C GLY A 343 0.29 16.89 -2.03
N LEU A 344 1.26 17.10 -2.91
CA LEU A 344 1.08 17.59 -4.26
C LEU A 344 1.69 16.62 -5.26
N SER A 345 1.04 16.47 -6.39
CA SER A 345 1.53 15.75 -7.56
C SER A 345 1.60 16.71 -8.73
N PHE A 346 2.74 16.73 -9.44
CA PHE A 346 3.00 17.60 -10.57
C PHE A 346 3.19 16.74 -11.82
N ASP A 347 2.37 16.97 -12.83
CA ASP A 347 2.45 16.26 -14.11
C ASP A 347 3.55 16.85 -14.99
N GLY A 348 4.34 15.97 -15.63
CA GLY A 348 5.48 16.32 -16.45
C GLY A 348 5.18 17.15 -17.69
N SER A 349 3.94 17.22 -18.14
CA SER A 349 3.54 18.10 -19.24
C SER A 349 3.80 19.58 -18.93
N ALA A 350 3.88 19.96 -17.64
CA ALA A 350 4.27 21.30 -17.22
C ALA A 350 5.70 21.69 -17.64
N TRP A 351 6.59 20.74 -17.87
CA TRP A 351 7.97 20.94 -18.36
C TRP A 351 8.29 20.14 -19.62
N SER A 352 7.27 19.86 -20.45
CA SER A 352 7.39 19.18 -21.75
C SER A 352 7.93 17.75 -21.66
N ARG A 353 7.63 17.05 -20.57
CA ARG A 353 8.00 15.64 -20.31
C ARG A 353 6.74 14.85 -19.96
N GLU A 354 5.89 14.62 -20.96
CA GLU A 354 4.67 13.82 -20.78
C GLU A 354 5.00 12.44 -20.20
N GLY A 355 4.27 12.07 -19.15
CA GLY A 355 4.45 10.81 -18.44
C GLY A 355 5.43 10.85 -17.27
N ASP A 356 6.27 11.90 -17.14
CA ASP A 356 7.02 12.13 -15.91
C ASP A 356 6.09 12.64 -14.80
N ASN A 357 6.50 12.46 -13.55
CA ASN A 357 5.73 12.97 -12.40
C ASN A 357 6.66 13.34 -11.24
N ILE A 358 6.33 14.40 -10.52
CA ILE A 358 6.94 14.75 -9.25
C ILE A 358 5.86 14.66 -8.16
N GLY A 359 6.16 13.97 -7.07
CA GLY A 359 5.36 14.01 -5.85
C GLY A 359 6.13 14.66 -4.71
N VAL A 360 5.42 15.45 -3.89
CA VAL A 360 5.92 15.97 -2.61
C VAL A 360 4.81 15.76 -1.58
N GLY A 361 5.11 15.03 -0.51
CA GLY A 361 4.11 14.68 0.49
C GLY A 361 4.66 14.72 1.91
N TYR A 362 3.79 15.05 2.86
CA TYR A 362 4.08 15.06 4.30
C TYR A 362 3.12 14.14 5.03
N ILE A 363 3.67 13.41 6.01
CA ILE A 363 2.92 12.51 6.92
C ILE A 363 3.26 12.90 8.35
N GLN A 364 2.26 12.86 9.23
CA GLN A 364 2.44 12.84 10.67
C GLN A 364 1.66 11.67 11.27
N ASN A 365 2.37 10.73 11.90
CA ASN A 365 1.79 9.58 12.59
C ASN A 365 1.84 9.79 14.12
N GLN A 366 0.85 9.23 14.82
CA GLN A 366 0.72 9.29 16.26
C GLN A 366 0.25 7.94 16.81
N ILE A 367 0.66 7.63 18.03
CA ILE A 367 0.13 6.51 18.82
C ILE A 367 -0.58 7.01 20.06
N ASN A 368 -1.54 6.24 20.57
CA ASN A 368 -2.31 6.63 21.74
C ASN A 368 -1.49 6.53 23.04
N SER A 369 -2.03 7.09 24.12
CA SER A 369 -1.31 7.19 25.40
C SER A 369 -1.02 5.84 26.05
N LEU A 370 -1.85 4.80 25.86
CA LEU A 370 -1.61 3.46 26.40
C LEU A 370 -0.41 2.80 25.68
N ARG A 371 -0.36 2.92 24.37
CA ARG A 371 0.74 2.41 23.55
C ARG A 371 2.04 3.17 23.84
N GLN A 372 1.98 4.51 24.04
CA GLN A 372 3.12 5.30 24.48
C GLN A 372 3.66 4.80 25.81
N GLN A 373 2.80 4.55 26.82
CA GLN A 373 3.19 4.05 28.14
C GLN A 373 3.79 2.64 28.04
N PHE A 374 3.21 1.76 27.22
CA PHE A 374 3.72 0.42 26.98
C PHE A 374 5.14 0.44 26.42
N LEU A 375 5.40 1.25 25.37
CA LEU A 375 6.73 1.40 24.78
C LEU A 375 7.70 2.12 25.72
N ALA A 376 7.25 3.15 26.47
CA ALA A 376 8.07 3.87 27.42
C ALA A 376 8.49 3.02 28.64
N ALA A 377 7.72 1.96 28.97
CA ALA A 377 8.11 0.95 29.94
C ALA A 377 9.24 0.03 29.45
N GLY A 378 9.74 0.21 28.21
CA GLY A 378 10.81 -0.58 27.60
C GLY A 378 10.33 -1.82 26.87
N ASN A 379 9.04 -1.88 26.53
CA ASN A 379 8.45 -2.98 25.78
C ASN A 379 8.55 -2.75 24.26
N TYR A 380 8.21 -3.78 23.48
CA TYR A 380 8.34 -3.81 22.03
C TYR A 380 6.99 -4.15 21.39
N ASP A 381 6.61 -3.37 20.37
CA ASP A 381 5.48 -3.66 19.52
C ASP A 381 5.91 -4.49 18.30
N LEU A 382 5.05 -4.63 17.28
CA LEU A 382 5.31 -5.48 16.12
C LEU A 382 6.56 -5.01 15.35
N PHE A 383 6.61 -3.73 14.97
CA PHE A 383 7.71 -3.13 14.20
C PHE A 383 8.42 -1.98 14.93
N ILE A 384 7.90 -1.53 16.07
CA ILE A 384 8.44 -0.38 16.80
C ILE A 384 8.77 -0.74 18.25
N GLY A 385 9.61 0.09 18.88
CA GLY A 385 10.06 -0.09 20.25
C GLY A 385 11.54 -0.45 20.30
N ASP A 386 12.34 0.42 20.93
CA ASP A 386 13.78 0.25 21.08
C ASP A 386 14.22 0.12 22.55
N GLY A 387 13.25 -0.09 23.44
CA GLY A 387 13.47 -0.21 24.90
C GLY A 387 13.54 1.14 25.62
N ASN A 388 13.50 2.27 24.93
CA ASN A 388 13.55 3.62 25.49
C ASN A 388 12.73 4.58 24.63
N LEU A 389 11.62 5.10 25.14
CA LEU A 389 10.80 6.04 24.37
C LEU A 389 10.74 7.41 25.07
N LEU A 390 11.16 8.45 24.35
CA LEU A 390 10.71 9.82 24.57
C LEU A 390 9.79 10.19 23.40
N TYR A 391 8.50 10.14 23.65
CA TYR A 391 7.48 10.27 22.62
C TYR A 391 7.50 11.61 21.91
N ALA A 392 7.47 11.55 20.58
CA ALA A 392 7.00 12.60 19.69
C ALA A 392 6.33 11.94 18.45
N PRO A 393 5.45 12.62 17.73
CA PRO A 393 4.94 12.12 16.47
C PRO A 393 6.09 11.77 15.49
N GLU A 394 5.94 10.67 14.76
CA GLU A 394 6.82 10.39 13.63
C GLU A 394 6.36 11.22 12.43
N GLU A 395 7.27 11.96 11.83
CA GLU A 395 6.99 12.84 10.70
C GLU A 395 7.85 12.43 9.51
N VAL A 396 7.24 12.39 8.32
CA VAL A 396 7.92 12.05 7.07
C VAL A 396 7.64 13.10 6.02
N LEU A 397 8.69 13.59 5.39
CA LEU A 397 8.62 14.37 4.15
C LEU A 397 9.20 13.50 3.04
N GLU A 398 8.39 13.11 2.07
CA GLU A 398 8.82 12.36 0.90
C GLU A 398 8.76 13.21 -0.36
N THR A 399 9.74 13.05 -1.22
CA THR A 399 9.78 13.65 -2.55
C THR A 399 10.31 12.63 -3.53
N TYR A 400 9.61 12.44 -4.63
CA TYR A 400 10.06 11.59 -5.72
C TYR A 400 10.02 12.29 -7.07
N TYR A 401 10.89 11.85 -8.00
CA TYR A 401 10.82 12.14 -9.42
C TYR A 401 10.74 10.84 -10.20
N ARG A 402 9.60 10.60 -10.86
CA ARG A 402 9.38 9.49 -11.78
C ARG A 402 9.70 9.95 -13.20
N TYR A 403 10.70 9.34 -13.77
CA TYR A 403 11.13 9.55 -15.14
C TYR A 403 10.60 8.42 -16.03
N ARG A 404 9.73 8.74 -16.98
CA ARG A 404 9.26 7.77 -17.97
C ARG A 404 10.30 7.66 -19.09
N ILE A 405 11.01 6.52 -19.15
CA ILE A 405 11.98 6.20 -20.21
C ILE A 405 11.24 5.95 -21.52
N LYS A 406 10.22 5.09 -21.47
CA LYS A 406 9.24 4.80 -22.50
C LYS A 406 7.97 4.29 -21.85
N LYS A 407 6.89 4.11 -22.59
CA LYS A 407 5.66 3.51 -22.08
C LYS A 407 5.96 2.14 -21.47
N GLY A 408 5.46 1.87 -20.28
CA GLY A 408 5.72 0.65 -19.51
C GLY A 408 7.14 0.53 -18.92
N VAL A 409 7.99 1.58 -18.97
CA VAL A 409 9.33 1.57 -18.35
C VAL A 409 9.58 2.89 -17.63
N GLU A 410 9.58 2.83 -16.30
CA GLU A 410 9.70 4.00 -15.45
C GLU A 410 10.86 3.83 -14.43
N LEU A 411 11.65 4.89 -14.28
CA LEU A 411 12.70 4.99 -13.26
C LEU A 411 12.36 6.10 -12.29
N THR A 412 12.32 5.80 -11.00
CA THR A 412 12.01 6.79 -9.96
C THR A 412 13.19 6.97 -9.03
N ALA A 413 13.57 8.22 -8.76
CA ALA A 413 14.42 8.60 -7.65
C ALA A 413 13.54 9.13 -6.51
N ASP A 414 13.79 8.67 -5.29
CA ASP A 414 12.99 8.96 -4.11
C ASP A 414 13.87 9.36 -2.93
N CYS A 415 13.36 10.28 -2.10
CA CYS A 415 14.00 10.72 -0.88
C CYS A 415 12.96 10.95 0.21
N GLN A 416 13.16 10.32 1.38
CA GLN A 416 12.32 10.48 2.56
C GLN A 416 13.16 11.03 3.71
N TYR A 417 12.76 12.18 4.26
CA TYR A 417 13.29 12.74 5.50
C TYR A 417 12.35 12.37 6.63
N ILE A 418 12.87 11.61 7.62
CA ILE A 418 12.08 11.06 8.72
C ILE A 418 12.55 11.65 10.03
N GLN A 419 11.66 12.29 10.76
CA GLN A 419 11.90 12.83 12.08
C GLN A 419 11.22 11.94 13.12
N ASN A 420 11.88 11.74 14.29
CA ASN A 420 11.44 10.88 15.38
C ASN A 420 11.09 9.45 14.93
N PRO A 421 11.99 8.70 14.26
CA PRO A 421 11.72 7.33 13.83
C PRO A 421 11.13 6.49 14.97
N ALA A 422 10.08 5.72 14.70
CA ALA A 422 9.33 4.94 15.71
C ALA A 422 8.87 5.78 16.91
N TYR A 423 8.50 7.05 16.68
CA TYR A 423 8.01 8.00 17.68
C TYR A 423 9.03 8.43 18.73
N ASN A 424 10.33 8.24 18.50
CA ASN A 424 11.35 8.44 19.51
C ASN A 424 12.24 9.67 19.22
N GLN A 425 12.14 10.72 20.04
CA GLN A 425 12.99 11.92 19.95
C GLN A 425 14.48 11.65 20.19
N PHE A 426 14.84 10.49 20.73
CA PHE A 426 16.24 10.10 20.92
C PHE A 426 16.90 9.58 19.65
N ARG A 427 16.15 9.48 18.54
CA ARG A 427 16.60 8.92 17.26
C ARG A 427 16.31 9.86 16.11
N GLY A 428 17.21 9.86 15.13
CA GLY A 428 17.06 10.65 13.91
C GLY A 428 17.49 12.11 14.03
N PRO A 429 17.13 12.98 13.07
CA PRO A 429 16.43 12.60 11.83
C PRO A 429 17.26 11.69 10.94
N VAL A 430 16.59 10.97 10.02
CA VAL A 430 17.23 10.11 9.02
C VAL A 430 16.73 10.44 7.62
N ASN A 431 17.66 10.42 6.64
CA ASN A 431 17.31 10.49 5.23
C ASN A 431 17.40 9.10 4.63
N VAL A 432 16.33 8.64 4.01
CA VAL A 432 16.27 7.40 3.26
C VAL A 432 16.14 7.75 1.79
N TYR A 433 16.98 7.14 0.96
CA TYR A 433 17.01 7.32 -0.48
C TYR A 433 16.63 6.02 -1.17
N ALA A 434 15.96 6.11 -2.31
CA ALA A 434 15.64 4.95 -3.10
C ALA A 434 15.75 5.21 -4.61
N LEU A 435 16.01 4.11 -5.34
CA LEU A 435 15.82 4.01 -6.77
C LEU A 435 14.83 2.88 -7.04
N ARG A 436 13.77 3.17 -7.81
CA ARG A 436 12.77 2.20 -8.23
C ARG A 436 12.75 2.11 -9.74
N LEU A 437 12.85 0.90 -10.27
CA LEU A 437 12.53 0.57 -11.66
C LEU A 437 11.21 -0.17 -11.69
N HIS A 438 10.25 0.35 -12.47
CA HIS A 438 8.96 -0.27 -12.70
C HIS A 438 8.80 -0.59 -14.19
N LEU A 439 8.37 -1.81 -14.49
CA LEU A 439 8.14 -2.34 -15.83
C LEU A 439 6.72 -2.88 -15.93
N GLU A 440 6.02 -2.56 -17.03
CA GLU A 440 4.71 -3.11 -17.40
C GLU A 440 4.77 -3.66 -18.83
N PHE A 441 4.17 -4.83 -19.08
CA PHE A 441 4.18 -5.48 -20.38
C PHE A 441 2.99 -6.41 -20.61
#